data_ec74b02c5b508de96e049ec7a4cb62cb
#
_entry.id   ec74b02c5b508de96e049ec7a4cb62cb
#
_cell.length_a   1.000
_cell.length_b   1.000
_cell.length_c   1.000
_cell.angle_alpha   90.00
_cell.angle_beta   90.00
_cell.angle_gamma   90.00
#
_symmetry.space_group_name_H-M   'P 1'
#
loop_
_entity.id
_entity.type
_entity.pdbx_description
1 polymer ?
#
loop_
_entity_poly.entity_id
_entity_poly.type
_entity_poly.pdbx_seq_one_letter_code
_entity_poly.pdbx_strand_id
1 'polypeptide(L)'
;MNNFNVKTINYKSSDAPYDFVKSLKNTGFAVIRNHGLDDTLINSVYSEWASFFNSDNKFDYLFDIEKQDGYFPIKSENAKGYNTKDLKEFYHI
;
A
#
# COMPACT_ATOMS: atom_id res chain seq x y z
N MET A 1 14.55 19.80 -17.86
CA MET A 1 13.56 19.30 -16.91
C MET A 1 12.98 18.00 -17.39
N ASN A 2 13.03 17.00 -16.57
CA ASN A 2 12.51 15.69 -16.95
C ASN A 2 10.99 15.66 -16.79
N ASN A 3 10.30 15.29 -17.86
CA ASN A 3 8.89 15.00 -17.79
C ASN A 3 8.71 13.62 -17.17
N PHE A 4 8.51 13.61 -15.86
CA PHE A 4 8.31 12.39 -15.12
C PHE A 4 6.82 12.09 -15.05
N ASN A 5 6.34 11.35 -16.05
CA ASN A 5 4.94 10.96 -16.15
C ASN A 5 4.80 9.44 -15.97
N VAL A 6 4.04 9.05 -14.97
CA VAL A 6 3.68 7.66 -14.79
C VAL A 6 2.59 7.32 -15.80
N LYS A 7 2.82 6.31 -16.62
CA LYS A 7 1.84 5.89 -17.63
C LYS A 7 0.64 5.22 -16.99
N THR A 8 -0.54 5.52 -17.54
CA THR A 8 -1.75 4.76 -17.24
C THR A 8 -1.89 3.65 -18.26
N ILE A 9 -1.94 2.42 -17.78
CA ILE A 9 -1.93 1.23 -18.61
C ILE A 9 -3.32 0.62 -18.61
N ASN A 10 -3.84 0.34 -19.81
CA ASN A 10 -5.10 -0.36 -19.95
C ASN A 10 -4.87 -1.87 -19.74
N TYR A 11 -5.35 -2.40 -18.63
CA TYR A 11 -5.19 -3.81 -18.27
C TYR A 11 -5.71 -4.76 -19.37
N LYS A 12 -6.72 -4.33 -20.12
CA LYS A 12 -7.33 -5.15 -21.17
C LYS A 12 -6.58 -5.11 -22.50
N SER A 13 -5.58 -4.24 -22.62
CA SER A 13 -4.76 -4.18 -23.82
C SER A 13 -3.82 -5.37 -23.92
N SER A 14 -3.60 -5.88 -25.13
CA SER A 14 -2.60 -6.93 -25.38
C SER A 14 -1.19 -6.49 -25.04
N ASP A 15 -0.92 -5.18 -25.05
CA ASP A 15 0.39 -4.62 -24.73
C ASP A 15 0.57 -4.33 -23.23
N ALA A 16 -0.45 -4.61 -22.40
CA ALA A 16 -0.41 -4.28 -20.97
C ALA A 16 0.83 -4.82 -20.26
N PRO A 17 1.24 -6.09 -20.41
CA PRO A 17 2.43 -6.59 -19.72
C PRO A 17 3.70 -5.85 -20.11
N TYR A 18 3.87 -5.56 -21.39
CA TYR A 18 5.02 -4.80 -21.88
C TYR A 18 5.03 -3.38 -21.32
N ASP A 19 3.89 -2.69 -21.41
CA ASP A 19 3.76 -1.32 -20.93
C ASP A 19 3.97 -1.22 -19.42
N PHE A 20 3.48 -2.22 -18.68
CA PHE A 20 3.66 -2.29 -17.24
C PHE A 20 5.15 -2.36 -16.86
N VAL A 21 5.86 -3.29 -17.46
CA VAL A 21 7.31 -3.45 -17.21
C VAL A 21 8.07 -2.19 -17.59
N LYS A 22 7.73 -1.62 -18.76
CA LYS A 22 8.38 -0.41 -19.24
C LYS A 22 8.16 0.77 -18.28
N SER A 23 6.94 0.92 -17.77
CA SER A 23 6.63 1.98 -16.81
C SER A 23 7.41 1.82 -15.52
N LEU A 24 7.50 0.59 -15.00
CA LEU A 24 8.28 0.30 -13.80
C LEU A 24 9.76 0.62 -13.99
N LYS A 25 10.32 0.27 -15.15
CA LYS A 25 11.73 0.56 -15.46
C LYS A 25 12.00 2.06 -15.57
N ASN A 26 11.07 2.80 -16.15
CA ASN A 26 11.27 4.23 -16.42
C ASN A 26 10.99 5.11 -15.20
N THR A 27 9.99 4.77 -14.39
CA THR A 27 9.51 5.63 -13.31
C THR A 27 9.44 4.95 -11.95
N GLY A 28 9.50 3.62 -11.90
CA GLY A 28 9.29 2.87 -10.67
C GLY A 28 7.82 2.66 -10.31
N PHE A 29 6.91 3.22 -11.10
CA PHE A 29 5.46 3.15 -10.85
C PHE A 29 4.71 2.78 -12.11
N ALA A 30 3.51 2.26 -11.92
CA ALA A 30 2.55 2.04 -13.01
C ALA A 30 1.14 2.25 -12.46
N VAL A 31 0.30 2.90 -13.27
CA VAL A 31 -1.12 3.08 -12.95
C VAL A 31 -1.90 2.20 -13.91
N ILE A 32 -2.80 1.39 -13.38
CA ILE A 32 -3.57 0.44 -14.18
C ILE A 32 -5.04 0.85 -14.16
N ARG A 33 -5.64 0.94 -15.33
CA ARG A 33 -7.07 1.15 -15.50
C ARG A 33 -7.70 -0.10 -16.09
N ASN A 34 -9.01 -0.22 -15.97
CA ASN A 34 -9.77 -1.40 -16.43
C ASN A 34 -9.29 -2.71 -15.79
N HIS A 35 -8.89 -2.62 -14.54
CA HIS A 35 -8.32 -3.75 -13.78
C HIS A 35 -9.36 -4.79 -13.35
N GLY A 36 -10.63 -4.51 -13.55
CA GLY A 36 -11.69 -5.47 -13.19
C GLY A 36 -12.08 -5.49 -11.73
N LEU A 37 -11.42 -4.70 -10.88
CA LEU A 37 -11.83 -4.58 -9.48
C LEU A 37 -13.00 -3.61 -9.37
N ASP A 38 -14.05 -4.04 -8.65
CA ASP A 38 -15.23 -3.23 -8.44
C ASP A 38 -14.91 -2.07 -7.47
N ASP A 39 -15.36 -0.87 -7.81
CA ASP A 39 -15.19 0.31 -6.95
C ASP A 39 -15.84 0.09 -5.58
N THR A 40 -16.95 -0.60 -5.51
CA THR A 40 -17.63 -0.94 -4.26
C THR A 40 -16.71 -1.78 -3.36
N LEU A 41 -16.02 -2.76 -3.94
CA LEU A 41 -15.07 -3.59 -3.20
C LEU A 41 -13.89 -2.76 -2.69
N ILE A 42 -13.32 -1.92 -3.54
CA ILE A 42 -12.20 -1.05 -3.17
C ILE A 42 -12.60 -0.12 -2.02
N ASN A 43 -13.76 0.52 -2.14
CA ASN A 43 -14.27 1.41 -1.10
C ASN A 43 -14.53 0.67 0.21
N SER A 44 -15.04 -0.56 0.14
CA SER A 44 -15.27 -1.40 1.32
C SER A 44 -13.97 -1.73 2.03
N VAL A 45 -12.92 -2.07 1.28
CA VAL A 45 -11.60 -2.37 1.85
C VAL A 45 -11.05 -1.15 2.59
N TYR A 46 -11.07 0.02 1.97
CA TYR A 46 -10.62 1.26 2.61
C TYR A 46 -11.44 1.57 3.86
N SER A 47 -12.76 1.46 3.77
CA SER A 47 -13.65 1.75 4.88
C SER A 47 -13.43 0.80 6.06
N GLU A 48 -13.29 -0.49 5.79
CA GLU A 48 -13.06 -1.50 6.82
C GLU A 48 -11.71 -1.33 7.51
N TRP A 49 -10.64 -1.05 6.75
CA TRP A 49 -9.34 -0.77 7.34
C TRP A 49 -9.34 0.51 8.16
N ALA A 50 -10.02 1.56 7.68
CA ALA A 50 -10.17 2.79 8.45
C ALA A 50 -10.89 2.54 9.77
N SER A 51 -11.95 1.73 9.75
CA SER A 51 -12.68 1.34 10.96
C SER A 51 -11.79 0.56 11.93
N PHE A 52 -10.99 -0.37 11.40
CA PHE A 52 -10.05 -1.15 12.21
C PHE A 52 -9.05 -0.24 12.92
N PHE A 53 -8.40 0.66 12.18
CA PHE A 53 -7.41 1.57 12.77
C PHE A 53 -8.02 2.60 13.73
N ASN A 54 -9.31 2.91 13.61
CA ASN A 54 -10.02 3.81 14.51
C ASN A 54 -10.65 3.09 15.70
N SER A 55 -10.57 1.77 15.77
CA SER A 55 -11.16 0.99 16.86
C SER A 55 -10.09 0.53 17.85
N ASP A 56 -10.52 0.24 19.08
CA ASP A 56 -9.62 -0.34 20.07
C ASP A 56 -9.34 -1.82 19.82
N ASN A 57 -10.12 -2.46 18.95
CA ASN A 57 -9.89 -3.87 18.60
C ASN A 57 -8.54 -4.11 17.94
N LYS A 58 -7.93 -3.07 17.35
CA LYS A 58 -6.61 -3.20 16.73
C LYS A 58 -5.56 -3.72 17.70
N PHE A 59 -5.69 -3.42 19.00
CA PHE A 59 -4.75 -3.86 20.01
C PHE A 59 -4.88 -5.36 20.34
N ASP A 60 -5.96 -6.00 19.94
CA ASP A 60 -6.11 -7.45 20.03
C ASP A 60 -5.26 -8.19 19.01
N TYR A 61 -4.72 -7.47 18.02
CA TYR A 61 -3.95 -8.02 16.91
C TYR A 61 -2.52 -7.49 16.88
N LEU A 62 -1.95 -7.16 18.04
CA LEU A 62 -0.58 -6.67 18.13
C LEU A 62 0.39 -7.60 17.43
N PHE A 63 1.39 -7.02 16.80
CA PHE A 63 2.38 -7.74 16.03
C PHE A 63 3.17 -8.74 16.88
N ASP A 64 3.58 -9.82 16.21
CA ASP A 64 4.49 -10.81 16.80
C ASP A 64 5.92 -10.43 16.38
N ILE A 65 6.84 -10.35 17.35
CA ILE A 65 8.21 -9.93 17.09
C ILE A 65 8.93 -10.90 16.16
N GLU A 66 8.65 -12.19 16.27
CA GLU A 66 9.32 -13.20 15.45
C GLU A 66 8.75 -13.24 14.03
N LYS A 67 7.41 -13.25 13.92
CA LYS A 67 6.73 -13.34 12.62
C LYS A 67 6.64 -12.01 11.90
N GLN A 68 6.70 -10.89 12.63
CA GLN A 68 6.56 -9.55 12.09
C GLN A 68 5.21 -9.33 11.40
N ASP A 69 4.18 -10.02 11.83
CA ASP A 69 2.81 -9.84 11.36
C ASP A 69 1.94 -9.23 12.46
N GLY A 70 0.85 -8.60 12.06
CA GLY A 70 -0.11 -8.00 12.97
C GLY A 70 -0.11 -6.49 12.94
N TYR A 71 -0.73 -5.91 13.97
CA TYR A 71 -0.87 -4.45 14.10
C TYR A 71 0.37 -3.84 14.76
N PHE A 72 0.97 -2.87 14.07
CA PHE A 72 2.09 -2.10 14.59
C PHE A 72 1.60 -0.72 15.03
N PRO A 73 1.57 -0.44 16.35
CA PRO A 73 1.11 0.85 16.86
C PRO A 73 2.00 2.02 16.43
N ILE A 74 1.44 3.22 16.51
CA ILE A 74 2.22 4.45 16.30
C ILE A 74 3.41 4.45 17.26
N LYS A 75 4.58 4.82 16.73
CA LYS A 75 5.85 4.88 17.48
C LYS A 75 6.40 3.51 17.90
N SER A 76 5.96 2.44 17.24
CA SER A 76 6.50 1.11 17.50
C SER A 76 7.85 0.86 16.84
N GLU A 77 8.19 1.64 15.80
CA GLU A 77 9.44 1.52 15.06
C GLU A 77 10.16 2.87 14.95
N ASN A 78 11.47 2.81 14.79
CA ASN A 78 12.27 4.00 14.53
C ASN A 78 12.36 4.28 13.04
N ALA A 79 12.33 5.56 12.66
CA ALA A 79 12.72 5.97 11.33
C ALA A 79 14.17 5.58 11.07
N LYS A 80 14.48 5.19 9.82
CA LYS A 80 15.82 4.73 9.45
C LYS A 80 16.87 5.80 9.75
N GLY A 81 17.87 5.44 10.55
CA GLY A 81 18.96 6.36 10.92
C GLY A 81 18.63 7.32 12.06
N TYR A 82 17.45 7.19 12.67
CA TYR A 82 17.02 8.08 13.75
C TYR A 82 16.65 7.29 15.00
N ASN A 83 16.77 7.93 16.15
CA ASN A 83 16.37 7.36 17.44
C ASN A 83 14.91 7.62 17.79
N THR A 84 14.24 8.49 17.04
CA THR A 84 12.82 8.81 17.25
C THR A 84 11.94 7.78 16.60
N LYS A 85 10.83 7.45 17.28
CA LYS A 85 9.85 6.49 16.75
C LYS A 85 9.06 7.10 15.60
N ASP A 86 8.72 6.27 14.62
CA ASP A 86 7.85 6.66 13.50
C ASP A 86 6.45 7.05 13.98
N LEU A 87 5.88 8.06 13.34
CA LEU A 87 4.51 8.51 13.59
C LEU A 87 3.53 7.84 12.62
N LYS A 88 3.65 6.54 12.47
CA LYS A 88 2.74 5.76 11.62
C LYS A 88 2.27 4.53 12.36
N GLU A 89 1.10 4.07 11.99
CA GLU A 89 0.61 2.75 12.37
C GLU A 89 0.30 1.97 11.11
N PHE A 90 0.41 0.65 11.19
CA PHE A 90 0.14 -0.19 10.02
C PHE A 90 -0.18 -1.60 10.46
N TYR A 91 -0.71 -2.38 9.52
CA TYR A 91 -0.95 -3.82 9.71
C TYR A 91 -0.14 -4.58 8.67
N HIS A 92 0.62 -5.56 9.13
CA HIS A 92 1.46 -6.37 8.27
C HIS A 92 0.94 -7.80 8.23
N ILE A 93 0.76 -8.33 7.02
CA ILE A 93 0.25 -9.69 6.78
C ILE A 93 1.39 -10.63 6.48
#